data_3f338556074fe1443407438be613cc3d
#
_entry.id   3f338556074fe1443407438be613cc3d
#
_cell.length_a   1.000
_cell.length_b   1.000
_cell.length_c   1.000
_cell.angle_alpha   90.00
_cell.angle_beta   90.00
_cell.angle_gamma   90.00
#
_symmetry.space_group_name_H-M   'P 1'
#
loop_
_entity.id
_entity.type
_entity.pdbx_description
1 polymer ?
#
loop_
_entity_poly.entity_id
_entity_poly.type
_entity_poly.pdbx_seq_one_letter_code
_entity_poly.pdbx_strand_id
1 'polypeptide(L)'
;MMIINLRLFTTLFVFTILYSACIRDNGEAQYDQLVKSELASGKRMDSIFWGIHFGMTGKQFFAYCWEMNKKGLFTDGESNTAVLYHLNHNELDYPASMNFYPDFNENKITKMGATFKYDGWAPWNKQMFSNKLLTDVLHLYQKWYPTGNPFLEIKKPGKNTIYVKVDGNRRIILGIQNDVSVKADYTDLLAGKQFKK
;
A
#
# COMPACT_ATOMS: atom_id res chain seq x y z
N MET A 1 36.98 32.00 46.58
CA MET A 1 36.99 32.26 45.16
C MET A 1 36.66 30.98 44.41
N MET A 2 35.37 30.55 44.41
CA MET A 2 34.94 29.32 43.70
C MET A 2 33.40 29.26 43.62
N ILE A 3 32.77 30.27 43.00
CA ILE A 3 31.29 30.29 42.82
C ILE A 3 30.88 30.43 41.34
N ILE A 4 31.84 30.55 40.40
CA ILE A 4 31.54 30.87 38.99
C ILE A 4 31.17 29.61 38.17
N ASN A 5 31.48 28.40 38.61
CA ASN A 5 31.32 27.20 37.76
C ASN A 5 29.99 26.48 37.89
N LEU A 6 29.14 26.79 38.86
CA LEU A 6 27.88 26.04 39.08
C LEU A 6 26.75 26.54 38.14
N ARG A 7 26.73 27.81 37.77
CA ARG A 7 25.69 28.35 36.85
C ARG A 7 25.95 28.00 35.39
N LEU A 8 27.19 27.77 35.00
CA LEU A 8 27.55 27.34 33.65
C LEU A 8 27.21 25.88 33.40
N PHE A 9 27.29 25.03 34.42
CA PHE A 9 26.95 23.61 34.33
C PHE A 9 25.44 23.36 34.25
N THR A 10 24.63 24.17 34.94
CA THR A 10 23.16 24.05 34.89
C THR A 10 22.57 24.53 33.58
N THR A 11 23.13 25.56 32.94
CA THR A 11 22.69 26.02 31.59
C THR A 11 23.06 25.03 30.50
N LEU A 12 24.20 24.36 30.59
CA LEU A 12 24.62 23.34 29.62
C LEU A 12 23.76 22.08 29.70
N PHE A 13 23.33 21.69 30.91
CA PHE A 13 22.49 20.49 31.11
C PHE A 13 21.04 20.68 30.66
N VAL A 14 20.50 21.89 30.76
CA VAL A 14 19.15 22.21 30.24
C VAL A 14 19.12 22.23 28.74
N PHE A 15 20.22 22.62 28.05
CA PHE A 15 20.29 22.65 26.59
C PHE A 15 20.40 21.25 25.94
N THR A 16 20.96 20.28 26.66
CA THR A 16 21.06 18.89 26.16
C THR A 16 19.75 18.11 26.26
N ILE A 17 18.81 18.48 27.11
CA ILE A 17 17.51 17.82 27.24
C ILE A 17 16.54 18.22 26.11
N LEU A 18 16.74 19.37 25.47
CA LEU A 18 15.89 19.86 24.37
C LEU A 18 16.16 19.19 23.01
N TYR A 19 17.28 18.48 22.86
CA TYR A 19 17.60 17.78 21.61
C TYR A 19 17.11 16.32 21.52
N SER A 20 16.51 15.77 22.58
CA SER A 20 16.02 14.38 22.61
C SER A 20 14.57 14.22 22.16
N ALA A 21 13.91 15.26 21.68
CA ALA A 21 12.47 15.23 21.41
C ALA A 21 12.10 15.45 19.96
N CYS A 22 12.79 14.83 18.99
CA CYS A 22 12.27 14.77 17.61
C CYS A 22 13.03 13.73 16.77
N ILE A 23 12.93 12.46 17.12
CA ILE A 23 12.96 11.39 16.13
C ILE A 23 11.53 10.83 16.07
N ARG A 24 10.57 11.64 15.74
CA ARG A 24 9.33 11.19 15.13
C ARG A 24 9.71 10.75 13.73
N ASP A 25 9.41 9.51 13.42
CA ASP A 25 9.54 8.99 12.07
C ASP A 25 8.83 9.96 11.11
N ASN A 26 9.60 10.71 10.34
CA ASN A 26 9.08 11.73 9.41
C ASN A 26 8.05 11.15 8.43
N GLY A 27 8.12 9.84 8.12
CA GLY A 27 7.19 9.15 7.25
C GLY A 27 5.78 8.99 7.82
N GLU A 28 5.62 8.70 9.12
CA GLU A 28 4.29 8.59 9.74
C GLU A 28 3.59 9.94 9.84
N ALA A 29 4.32 10.98 10.25
CA ALA A 29 3.76 12.33 10.34
C ALA A 29 3.34 12.86 8.95
N GLN A 30 4.16 12.62 7.92
CA GLN A 30 3.82 12.95 6.54
C GLN A 30 2.58 12.19 6.04
N TYR A 31 2.50 10.90 6.34
CA TYR A 31 1.34 10.08 6.00
C TYR A 31 0.05 10.60 6.66
N ASP A 32 0.07 10.89 7.96
CA ASP A 32 -1.10 11.40 8.68
C ASP A 32 -1.56 12.76 8.12
N GLN A 33 -0.61 13.64 7.79
CA GLN A 33 -0.90 14.93 7.16
C GLN A 33 -1.50 14.73 5.76
N LEU A 34 -0.95 13.81 4.95
CA LEU A 34 -1.44 13.50 3.62
C LEU A 34 -2.87 12.95 3.67
N VAL A 35 -3.16 11.98 4.53
CA VAL A 35 -4.51 11.43 4.72
C VAL A 35 -5.50 12.54 5.10
N LYS A 36 -5.10 13.41 6.04
CA LYS A 36 -5.95 14.52 6.51
C LYS A 36 -6.26 15.51 5.37
N SER A 37 -5.26 15.89 4.58
CA SER A 37 -5.42 16.82 3.47
C SER A 37 -6.26 16.23 2.33
N GLU A 38 -5.98 14.97 1.96
CA GLU A 38 -6.72 14.29 0.88
C GLU A 38 -8.20 14.08 1.23
N LEU A 39 -8.49 13.68 2.47
CA LEU A 39 -9.88 13.56 2.93
C LEU A 39 -10.59 14.91 3.04
N ALA A 40 -9.88 15.97 3.42
CA ALA A 40 -10.44 17.34 3.48
C ALA A 40 -10.73 17.90 2.09
N SER A 41 -10.04 17.44 1.05
CA SER A 41 -10.27 17.88 -0.34
C SER A 41 -11.65 17.48 -0.88
N GLY A 42 -12.31 16.49 -0.27
CA GLY A 42 -13.58 15.93 -0.75
C GLY A 42 -13.48 15.14 -2.05
N LYS A 43 -12.28 14.99 -2.61
CA LYS A 43 -12.06 14.26 -3.86
C LYS A 43 -12.34 12.76 -3.68
N ARG A 44 -13.11 12.17 -4.61
CA ARG A 44 -13.35 10.73 -4.65
C ARG A 44 -12.51 10.07 -5.76
N MET A 45 -11.83 8.98 -5.37
CA MET A 45 -11.02 8.12 -6.23
C MET A 45 -11.44 6.67 -5.96
N ASP A 46 -12.46 6.22 -6.68
CA ASP A 46 -13.04 4.89 -6.44
C ASP A 46 -12.36 3.78 -7.29
N SER A 47 -11.66 4.13 -8.36
CA SER A 47 -10.95 3.17 -9.22
C SER A 47 -9.90 2.38 -8.42
N ILE A 48 -9.92 1.05 -8.55
CA ILE A 48 -8.90 0.15 -8.01
C ILE A 48 -7.96 -0.24 -9.16
N PHE A 49 -8.28 -1.26 -9.95
CA PHE A 49 -7.56 -1.62 -11.18
C PHE A 49 -8.51 -2.35 -12.13
N TRP A 50 -8.19 -2.36 -13.43
CA TRP A 50 -8.93 -3.11 -14.47
C TRP A 50 -10.45 -2.92 -14.43
N GLY A 51 -10.95 -1.72 -14.16
CA GLY A 51 -12.39 -1.44 -14.08
C GLY A 51 -13.06 -1.83 -12.75
N ILE A 52 -12.36 -2.48 -11.85
CA ILE A 52 -12.84 -2.73 -10.49
C ILE A 52 -12.75 -1.43 -9.68
N HIS A 53 -13.74 -1.16 -8.84
CA HIS A 53 -13.82 0.07 -8.06
C HIS A 53 -14.49 -0.12 -6.70
N PHE A 54 -14.21 0.76 -5.76
CA PHE A 54 -14.94 0.83 -4.49
C PHE A 54 -16.42 1.07 -4.72
N GLY A 55 -17.26 0.53 -3.85
CA GLY A 55 -18.71 0.61 -3.96
C GLY A 55 -19.36 -0.37 -4.95
N MET A 56 -18.57 -1.10 -5.74
CA MET A 56 -19.07 -2.20 -6.57
C MET A 56 -19.69 -3.27 -5.67
N THR A 57 -20.89 -3.73 -5.99
CA THR A 57 -21.55 -4.80 -5.23
C THR A 57 -20.96 -6.17 -5.56
N GLY A 58 -21.12 -7.15 -4.67
CA GLY A 58 -20.66 -8.53 -4.92
C GLY A 58 -21.20 -9.08 -6.24
N LYS A 59 -22.50 -8.86 -6.54
CA LYS A 59 -23.10 -9.28 -7.81
C LYS A 59 -22.40 -8.64 -9.02
N GLN A 60 -22.10 -7.35 -8.96
CA GLN A 60 -21.39 -6.64 -10.04
C GLN A 60 -19.95 -7.15 -10.18
N PHE A 61 -19.24 -7.34 -9.05
CA PHE A 61 -17.88 -7.86 -9.07
C PHE A 61 -17.80 -9.25 -9.71
N PHE A 62 -18.64 -10.20 -9.30
CA PHE A 62 -18.63 -11.54 -9.88
C PHE A 62 -19.04 -11.54 -11.35
N ALA A 63 -20.05 -10.75 -11.75
CA ALA A 63 -20.42 -10.61 -13.15
C ALA A 63 -19.26 -10.04 -13.98
N TYR A 64 -18.57 -9.04 -13.47
CA TYR A 64 -17.39 -8.45 -14.12
C TYR A 64 -16.23 -9.46 -14.24
N CYS A 65 -15.91 -10.18 -13.17
CA CYS A 65 -14.86 -11.22 -13.24
C CYS A 65 -15.20 -12.30 -14.26
N TRP A 66 -16.46 -12.70 -14.36
CA TRP A 66 -16.93 -13.65 -15.38
C TRP A 66 -16.71 -13.14 -16.81
N GLU A 67 -17.01 -11.86 -17.07
CA GLU A 67 -16.76 -11.26 -18.39
C GLU A 67 -15.25 -11.16 -18.69
N MET A 68 -14.42 -10.86 -17.70
CA MET A 68 -12.97 -10.82 -17.88
C MET A 68 -12.37 -12.23 -18.06
N ASN A 69 -12.95 -13.24 -17.41
CA ASN A 69 -12.57 -14.64 -17.61
C ASN A 69 -12.86 -15.10 -19.05
N LYS A 70 -14.03 -14.78 -19.61
CA LYS A 70 -14.35 -15.07 -21.04
C LYS A 70 -13.35 -14.43 -22.01
N LYS A 71 -12.74 -13.31 -21.64
CA LYS A 71 -11.69 -12.64 -22.43
C LYS A 71 -10.30 -13.20 -22.18
N GLY A 72 -10.15 -14.21 -21.28
CA GLY A 72 -8.88 -14.79 -20.90
C GLY A 72 -8.00 -13.90 -20.04
N LEU A 73 -8.56 -12.82 -19.47
CA LEU A 73 -7.83 -11.88 -18.62
C LEU A 73 -7.74 -12.34 -17.17
N PHE A 74 -8.85 -12.84 -16.63
CA PHE A 74 -8.94 -13.34 -15.28
C PHE A 74 -9.18 -14.85 -15.28
N THR A 75 -8.55 -15.55 -14.36
CA THR A 75 -8.75 -17.00 -14.15
C THR A 75 -8.95 -17.28 -12.66
N ASP A 76 -9.22 -18.54 -12.32
CA ASP A 76 -9.32 -18.97 -10.94
C ASP A 76 -7.96 -18.86 -10.26
N GLY A 77 -7.94 -18.19 -9.12
CA GLY A 77 -6.75 -17.99 -8.30
C GLY A 77 -6.53 -19.08 -7.26
N GLU A 78 -5.66 -18.79 -6.28
CA GLU A 78 -5.28 -19.76 -5.25
C GLU A 78 -6.50 -20.29 -4.50
N SER A 79 -6.60 -21.62 -4.41
CA SER A 79 -7.65 -22.37 -3.69
C SER A 79 -9.08 -22.03 -4.13
N ASN A 80 -9.28 -21.52 -5.35
CA ASN A 80 -10.57 -21.04 -5.88
C ASN A 80 -11.25 -19.97 -5.00
N THR A 81 -10.45 -19.25 -4.18
CA THR A 81 -10.96 -18.19 -3.28
C THR A 81 -10.50 -16.80 -3.72
N ALA A 82 -9.74 -16.71 -4.79
CA ALA A 82 -9.23 -15.47 -5.35
C ALA A 82 -9.39 -15.45 -6.86
N VAL A 83 -9.24 -14.27 -7.45
CA VAL A 83 -9.14 -14.07 -8.90
C VAL A 83 -7.67 -13.94 -9.25
N LEU A 84 -7.22 -14.63 -10.29
CA LEU A 84 -5.85 -14.59 -10.78
C LEU A 84 -5.77 -13.73 -12.05
N TYR A 85 -4.76 -12.86 -12.08
CA TYR A 85 -4.32 -12.11 -13.24
C TYR A 85 -2.84 -12.40 -13.52
N HIS A 86 -2.52 -12.84 -14.74
CA HIS A 86 -1.13 -13.03 -15.18
C HIS A 86 -0.59 -11.72 -15.75
N LEU A 87 0.47 -11.20 -15.12
CA LEU A 87 1.16 -10.01 -15.59
C LEU A 87 2.00 -10.36 -16.83
N ASN A 88 1.92 -9.52 -17.85
CA ASN A 88 2.65 -9.70 -19.08
C ASN A 88 4.04 -9.02 -19.05
N HIS A 89 4.88 -9.30 -20.04
CA HIS A 89 6.24 -8.75 -20.15
C HIS A 89 6.31 -7.22 -20.32
N ASN A 90 5.21 -6.56 -20.70
CA ASN A 90 5.17 -5.09 -20.75
C ASN A 90 4.93 -4.48 -19.35
N GLU A 91 4.48 -5.29 -18.41
CA GLU A 91 4.18 -4.88 -17.04
C GLU A 91 5.35 -5.13 -16.10
N LEU A 92 5.95 -6.33 -16.15
CA LEU A 92 7.11 -6.71 -15.33
C LEU A 92 8.18 -7.39 -16.19
N ASP A 93 9.45 -7.30 -15.77
CA ASP A 93 10.60 -7.91 -16.46
C ASP A 93 10.53 -9.44 -16.47
N TYR A 94 9.94 -10.04 -15.43
CA TYR A 94 9.76 -11.48 -15.27
C TYR A 94 8.27 -11.84 -15.19
N PRO A 95 7.87 -13.02 -15.70
CA PRO A 95 6.51 -13.52 -15.54
C PRO A 95 6.10 -13.55 -14.08
N ALA A 96 4.94 -12.99 -13.80
CA ALA A 96 4.41 -12.88 -12.46
C ALA A 96 2.88 -13.01 -12.45
N SER A 97 2.35 -13.37 -11.31
CA SER A 97 0.92 -13.51 -11.08
C SER A 97 0.46 -12.58 -9.97
N MET A 98 -0.76 -12.06 -10.09
CA MET A 98 -1.44 -11.29 -9.07
C MET A 98 -2.75 -12.01 -8.68
N ASN A 99 -2.81 -12.53 -7.46
CA ASN A 99 -4.05 -13.02 -6.87
C ASN A 99 -4.73 -11.88 -6.11
N PHE A 100 -6.03 -11.67 -6.33
CA PHE A 100 -6.75 -10.59 -5.66
C PHE A 100 -8.17 -11.01 -5.27
N TYR A 101 -8.67 -10.42 -4.18
CA TYR A 101 -10.05 -10.58 -3.75
C TYR A 101 -10.50 -9.37 -2.91
N PRO A 102 -11.75 -8.89 -3.09
CA PRO A 102 -12.27 -7.75 -2.32
C PRO A 102 -12.82 -8.16 -0.96
N ASP A 103 -12.75 -7.22 0.00
CA ASP A 103 -13.54 -7.25 1.22
C ASP A 103 -14.83 -6.44 0.99
N PHE A 104 -15.96 -7.09 1.22
CA PHE A 104 -17.27 -6.45 1.14
C PHE A 104 -17.74 -5.99 2.52
N ASN A 105 -18.19 -4.74 2.59
CA ASN A 105 -18.96 -4.25 3.73
C ASN A 105 -20.31 -3.80 3.22
N GLU A 106 -21.42 -4.29 3.81
CA GLU A 106 -22.78 -4.05 3.32
C GLU A 106 -22.93 -4.32 1.83
N ASN A 107 -22.37 -5.45 1.38
CA ASN A 107 -22.37 -5.90 -0.03
C ASN A 107 -21.67 -4.94 -1.01
N LYS A 108 -20.80 -4.04 -0.52
CA LYS A 108 -19.98 -3.13 -1.36
C LYS A 108 -18.51 -3.30 -1.10
N ILE A 109 -17.70 -3.26 -2.15
CA ILE A 109 -16.23 -3.27 -2.03
C ILE A 109 -15.77 -2.03 -1.27
N THR A 110 -15.11 -2.23 -0.14
CA THR A 110 -14.50 -1.18 0.67
C THR A 110 -12.98 -1.34 0.81
N LYS A 111 -12.50 -2.57 0.56
CA LYS A 111 -11.08 -2.90 0.51
C LYS A 111 -10.83 -3.93 -0.58
N MET A 112 -9.58 -4.04 -1.01
CA MET A 112 -9.11 -5.06 -1.92
C MET A 112 -7.71 -5.48 -1.50
N GLY A 113 -7.49 -6.78 -1.31
CA GLY A 113 -6.16 -7.36 -1.17
C GLY A 113 -5.68 -7.89 -2.51
N ALA A 114 -4.42 -7.65 -2.86
CA ALA A 114 -3.76 -8.27 -3.99
C ALA A 114 -2.38 -8.78 -3.57
N THR A 115 -2.02 -10.00 -3.98
CA THR A 115 -0.74 -10.63 -3.68
C THR A 115 -0.03 -10.95 -4.99
N PHE A 116 1.19 -10.45 -5.13
CA PHE A 116 2.05 -10.64 -6.29
C PHE A 116 3.10 -11.70 -6.00
N LYS A 117 3.39 -12.54 -6.99
CA LYS A 117 4.47 -13.55 -6.97
C LYS A 117 5.07 -13.66 -8.35
N TYR A 118 6.40 -13.86 -8.42
CA TYR A 118 7.01 -14.33 -9.67
C TYR A 118 6.65 -15.81 -9.90
N ASP A 119 6.31 -16.16 -11.12
CA ASP A 119 5.92 -17.55 -11.47
C ASP A 119 7.10 -18.51 -11.40
N GLY A 120 8.33 -18.03 -11.64
CA GLY A 120 9.57 -18.80 -11.63
C GLY A 120 10.35 -18.76 -10.31
N TRP A 121 9.72 -18.41 -9.18
CA TRP A 121 10.43 -18.36 -7.90
C TRP A 121 11.03 -19.72 -7.50
N ALA A 122 12.29 -19.67 -7.02
CA ALA A 122 12.96 -20.82 -6.44
C ALA A 122 13.97 -20.35 -5.37
N PRO A 123 14.24 -21.13 -4.30
CA PRO A 123 15.10 -20.72 -3.18
C PRO A 123 16.54 -20.33 -3.58
N TRP A 124 17.03 -20.86 -4.68
CA TRP A 124 18.37 -20.57 -5.22
C TRP A 124 18.37 -19.39 -6.20
N ASN A 125 17.21 -18.90 -6.63
CA ASN A 125 17.10 -17.81 -7.59
C ASN A 125 16.78 -16.48 -6.89
N LYS A 126 17.80 -15.80 -6.39
CA LYS A 126 17.66 -14.53 -5.66
C LYS A 126 17.03 -13.40 -6.49
N GLN A 127 17.07 -13.48 -7.82
CA GLN A 127 16.43 -12.50 -8.72
C GLN A 127 14.90 -12.56 -8.67
N MET A 128 14.33 -13.64 -8.13
CA MET A 128 12.89 -13.86 -7.98
C MET A 128 12.40 -13.65 -6.54
N PHE A 129 13.22 -13.04 -5.68
CA PHE A 129 12.81 -12.76 -4.29
C PHE A 129 11.95 -11.49 -4.19
N SER A 130 11.19 -11.43 -3.10
CA SER A 130 10.24 -10.35 -2.82
C SER A 130 10.84 -8.94 -2.81
N ASN A 131 12.14 -8.79 -2.52
CA ASN A 131 12.81 -7.48 -2.57
C ASN A 131 12.84 -6.91 -4.00
N LYS A 132 13.21 -7.74 -5.00
CA LYS A 132 13.18 -7.35 -6.42
C LYS A 132 11.72 -7.16 -6.87
N LEU A 133 10.84 -8.10 -6.49
CA LEU A 133 9.43 -8.04 -6.81
C LEU A 133 8.77 -6.75 -6.29
N LEU A 134 9.09 -6.31 -5.06
CA LEU A 134 8.55 -5.06 -4.51
C LEU A 134 8.95 -3.84 -5.36
N THR A 135 10.21 -3.80 -5.82
CA THR A 135 10.68 -2.73 -6.71
C THR A 135 9.91 -2.74 -8.02
N ASP A 136 9.72 -3.90 -8.62
CA ASP A 136 9.03 -4.04 -9.91
C ASP A 136 7.53 -3.71 -9.77
N VAL A 137 6.88 -4.18 -8.70
CA VAL A 137 5.48 -3.85 -8.38
C VAL A 137 5.33 -2.35 -8.11
N LEU A 138 6.27 -1.71 -7.41
CA LEU A 138 6.23 -0.26 -7.19
C LEU A 138 6.29 0.51 -8.51
N HIS A 139 7.18 0.12 -9.44
CA HIS A 139 7.24 0.72 -10.78
C HIS A 139 5.97 0.47 -11.59
N LEU A 140 5.39 -0.74 -11.50
CA LEU A 140 4.11 -1.07 -12.13
C LEU A 140 2.99 -0.15 -11.61
N TYR A 141 2.93 0.04 -10.30
CA TYR A 141 1.93 0.91 -9.68
C TYR A 141 2.11 2.38 -10.03
N GLN A 142 3.34 2.85 -10.24
CA GLN A 142 3.60 4.19 -10.76
C GLN A 142 3.07 4.35 -12.18
N LYS A 143 3.11 3.29 -13.00
CA LYS A 143 2.50 3.29 -14.35
C LYS A 143 0.97 3.21 -14.31
N TRP A 144 0.41 2.39 -13.40
CA TRP A 144 -1.05 2.25 -13.24
C TRP A 144 -1.71 3.49 -12.62
N TYR A 145 -0.98 4.20 -11.76
CA TYR A 145 -1.46 5.40 -11.05
C TYR A 145 -0.51 6.59 -11.27
N PRO A 146 -0.39 7.09 -12.53
CA PRO A 146 0.61 8.11 -12.88
C PRO A 146 0.28 9.49 -12.33
N THR A 147 -0.93 9.71 -11.84
CA THR A 147 -1.41 10.99 -11.33
C THR A 147 -1.62 10.96 -9.82
N GLY A 148 -1.77 12.15 -9.22
CA GLY A 148 -1.97 12.30 -7.77
C GLY A 148 -0.65 12.32 -6.99
N ASN A 149 -0.71 11.94 -5.72
CA ASN A 149 0.45 11.98 -4.84
C ASN A 149 1.45 10.85 -5.16
N PRO A 150 2.76 11.05 -4.96
CA PRO A 150 3.73 9.97 -5.06
C PRO A 150 3.54 8.94 -3.94
N PHE A 151 4.14 7.75 -4.11
CA PHE A 151 4.26 6.81 -3.01
C PHE A 151 5.22 7.35 -1.94
N LEU A 152 4.74 7.41 -0.69
CA LEU A 152 5.56 7.72 0.48
C LEU A 152 6.21 6.42 0.98
N GLU A 153 7.51 6.46 1.21
CA GLU A 153 8.23 5.38 1.87
C GLU A 153 8.09 5.54 3.39
N ILE A 154 7.61 4.50 4.07
CA ILE A 154 7.49 4.47 5.52
C ILE A 154 8.37 3.34 6.07
N LYS A 155 9.37 3.73 6.84
CA LYS A 155 10.30 2.82 7.53
C LYS A 155 9.99 2.80 9.01
N LYS A 156 9.76 1.62 9.58
CA LYS A 156 9.59 1.43 11.03
C LYS A 156 10.70 0.54 11.57
N PRO A 157 11.33 0.87 12.70
CA PRO A 157 12.32 0.03 13.31
C PRO A 157 11.80 -1.41 13.51
N GLY A 158 12.57 -2.41 13.05
CA GLY A 158 12.20 -3.83 13.18
C GLY A 158 11.04 -4.30 12.31
N LYS A 159 10.58 -3.49 11.34
CA LYS A 159 9.53 -3.87 10.37
C LYS A 159 10.01 -3.66 8.93
N ASN A 160 9.39 -4.39 7.99
CA ASN A 160 9.63 -4.16 6.58
C ASN A 160 9.17 -2.75 6.18
N THR A 161 9.91 -2.14 5.26
CA THR A 161 9.51 -0.89 4.61
C THR A 161 8.21 -1.10 3.84
N ILE A 162 7.29 -0.15 3.94
CA ILE A 162 6.07 -0.09 3.14
C ILE A 162 6.03 1.19 2.31
N TYR A 163 5.34 1.12 1.18
CA TYR A 163 5.08 2.27 0.31
C TYR A 163 3.60 2.58 0.33
N VAL A 164 3.25 3.83 0.60
CA VAL A 164 1.86 4.25 0.75
C VAL A 164 1.53 5.39 -0.20
N LYS A 165 0.44 5.24 -0.96
CA LYS A 165 -0.14 6.28 -1.80
C LYS A 165 -1.55 6.58 -1.32
N VAL A 166 -1.88 7.87 -1.20
CA VAL A 166 -3.23 8.33 -0.85
C VAL A 166 -3.67 9.37 -1.86
N ASP A 167 -4.79 9.12 -2.52
CA ASP A 167 -5.44 10.05 -3.44
C ASP A 167 -6.92 10.12 -3.10
N GLY A 168 -7.40 11.24 -2.60
CA GLY A 168 -8.77 11.39 -2.10
C GLY A 168 -9.08 10.35 -1.00
N ASN A 169 -10.11 9.53 -1.23
CA ASN A 169 -10.49 8.45 -0.32
C ASN A 169 -9.69 7.15 -0.53
N ARG A 170 -8.96 6.99 -1.64
CA ARG A 170 -8.21 5.77 -1.94
C ARG A 170 -6.85 5.77 -1.28
N ARG A 171 -6.58 4.74 -0.47
CA ARG A 171 -5.25 4.42 0.04
C ARG A 171 -4.77 3.12 -0.56
N ILE A 172 -3.53 3.08 -1.02
CA ILE A 172 -2.81 1.90 -1.50
C ILE A 172 -1.58 1.72 -0.61
N ILE A 173 -1.38 0.52 -0.09
CA ILE A 173 -0.18 0.14 0.67
C ILE A 173 0.49 -1.02 -0.05
N LEU A 174 1.78 -0.88 -0.36
CA LEU A 174 2.62 -1.95 -0.91
C LEU A 174 3.66 -2.35 0.13
N GLY A 175 3.90 -3.65 0.28
CA GLY A 175 4.92 -4.16 1.20
C GLY A 175 5.23 -5.64 0.97
N ILE A 176 6.41 -6.05 1.44
CA ILE A 176 6.80 -7.46 1.44
C ILE A 176 5.94 -8.22 2.44
N GLN A 177 5.32 -9.31 2.00
CA GLN A 177 4.56 -10.22 2.85
C GLN A 177 5.45 -11.34 3.41
N ASN A 178 6.30 -11.91 2.56
CA ASN A 178 7.29 -12.94 2.87
C ASN A 178 8.37 -12.97 1.76
N ASP A 179 9.29 -13.94 1.79
CA ASP A 179 10.39 -14.03 0.82
C ASP A 179 9.96 -14.20 -0.63
N VAL A 180 8.71 -14.63 -0.87
CA VAL A 180 8.17 -14.98 -2.19
C VAL A 180 7.22 -13.91 -2.71
N SER A 181 6.52 -13.19 -1.83
CA SER A 181 5.35 -12.41 -2.21
C SER A 181 5.39 -10.96 -1.69
N VAL A 182 4.75 -10.11 -2.49
CA VAL A 182 4.46 -8.72 -2.19
C VAL A 182 2.95 -8.54 -2.10
N LYS A 183 2.49 -7.81 -1.09
CA LYS A 183 1.08 -7.50 -0.89
C LYS A 183 0.79 -6.06 -1.25
N ALA A 184 -0.35 -5.86 -1.91
CA ALA A 184 -0.98 -4.56 -2.10
C ALA A 184 -2.34 -4.55 -1.39
N ASP A 185 -2.55 -3.56 -0.53
CA ASP A 185 -3.83 -3.37 0.16
C ASP A 185 -4.46 -2.04 -0.27
N TYR A 186 -5.63 -2.11 -0.87
CA TYR A 186 -6.46 -0.96 -1.20
C TYR A 186 -7.53 -0.75 -0.13
N THR A 187 -7.76 0.51 0.23
CA THR A 187 -8.77 0.86 1.24
C THR A 187 -9.50 2.14 0.83
N ASP A 188 -10.84 2.11 0.87
CA ASP A 188 -11.64 3.33 0.89
C ASP A 188 -11.64 3.92 2.30
N LEU A 189 -10.93 5.02 2.50
CA LEU A 189 -10.80 5.69 3.80
C LEU A 189 -12.09 6.34 4.31
N LEU A 190 -13.11 6.45 3.46
CA LEU A 190 -14.43 6.98 3.82
C LEU A 190 -15.43 5.88 4.21
N ALA A 191 -15.20 4.62 3.82
CA ALA A 191 -16.12 3.52 4.07
C ALA A 191 -16.44 3.28 5.56
N GLY A 192 -15.51 3.61 6.47
CA GLY A 192 -15.73 3.49 7.93
C GLY A 192 -16.39 4.72 8.59
N LYS A 193 -16.53 5.84 7.86
CA LYS A 193 -17.08 7.09 8.42
C LYS A 193 -18.56 7.27 8.13
N GLN A 194 -19.11 6.58 7.13
CA GLN A 194 -20.52 6.69 6.74
C GLN A 194 -21.48 6.03 7.74
N PHE A 195 -20.99 5.21 8.68
CA PHE A 195 -21.81 4.42 9.62
C PHE A 195 -21.82 4.96 11.06
N LYS A 196 -21.26 6.16 11.30
CA LYS A 196 -21.38 6.87 12.58
C LYS A 196 -22.36 8.06 12.42
N LYS A 197 -23.61 7.76 12.13
CA LYS A 197 -24.73 8.69 12.32
C LYS A 197 -25.68 8.13 13.33
#